data_2e8903350985d3b88accf7c2b6bb5cbc
#
_entry.id   2e8903350985d3b88accf7c2b6bb5cbc
#
_cell.length_a   1.000
_cell.length_b   1.000
_cell.length_c   1.000
_cell.angle_alpha   90.00
_cell.angle_beta   90.00
_cell.angle_gamma   90.00
#
_symmetry.space_group_name_H-M   'P 1'
#
loop_
_entity.id
_entity.type
_entity.pdbx_description
1 polymer ?
#
loop_
_entity_poly.entity_id
_entity_poly.type
_entity_poly.pdbx_seq_one_letter_code
_entity_poly.pdbx_strand_id
1 'polypeptide(L)'
;MYKSAILGCRGRARGHARAYEHVKGGKLSAICDMKEDRLNDFGDEFGIDARYTDLDEMLSKEKPDLLHIVTAPVLRGSNERIRYPLMNQASEHGVPAAIVEKPIAVESEDWRQISELAERTKTKFVVNTQLNFHPENLALKQDVAEGKIGAIKFIEASARNPPVDQAPHVLQLVSSYIDNSRPAKVHGQISGAGQLDSAQPSPANATALVTYTNGVQASVAFGPEMAPRVLPDTGNNRHKRVCVFGETGFVHWRFESWERNLPGTGYEGGDMSYGGQDVIAQGGLTEAVFEWLDDESKVHPTHLKQSLAEFNLLLGIYYSGLTNTVVELPFNPPDGMMDMFRERL
;
A
#
# COMPACT_ATOMS: atom_id res chain seq x y z
N MET A 1 26.65 -2.11 -2.97
CA MET A 1 25.77 -1.24 -2.17
C MET A 1 25.04 -0.34 -3.16
N TYR A 2 23.73 -0.44 -3.20
CA TYR A 2 22.86 0.29 -4.12
C TYR A 2 22.76 1.78 -3.79
N LYS A 3 22.63 2.63 -4.81
CA LYS A 3 22.38 4.07 -4.64
C LYS A 3 20.88 4.31 -4.68
N SER A 4 20.36 5.04 -3.69
CA SER A 4 18.95 5.41 -3.65
C SER A 4 18.76 6.92 -3.69
N ALA A 5 17.68 7.35 -4.32
CA ALA A 5 17.25 8.74 -4.34
C ALA A 5 15.79 8.87 -3.88
N ILE A 6 15.42 10.03 -3.34
CA ILE A 6 14.04 10.36 -2.95
C ILE A 6 13.53 11.54 -3.77
N LEU A 7 12.36 11.37 -4.38
CA LEU A 7 11.55 12.43 -4.98
C LEU A 7 10.40 12.81 -4.04
N GLY A 8 10.39 14.08 -3.61
CA GLY A 8 9.44 14.65 -2.67
C GLY A 8 9.97 14.64 -1.23
N CYS A 9 10.25 15.82 -0.65
CA CYS A 9 10.90 16.04 0.64
C CYS A 9 9.91 16.44 1.76
N ARG A 10 8.68 15.86 1.76
CA ARG A 10 7.67 16.12 2.80
C ARG A 10 7.76 15.12 3.97
N GLY A 11 6.82 15.25 4.92
CA GLY A 11 6.78 14.45 6.14
C GLY A 11 6.91 12.94 5.93
N ARG A 12 6.22 12.34 4.92
CA ARG A 12 6.35 10.91 4.66
C ARG A 12 7.74 10.50 4.18
N ALA A 13 8.40 11.36 3.41
CA ALA A 13 9.77 11.11 2.93
C ALA A 13 10.78 10.95 4.09
N ARG A 14 10.56 11.66 5.22
CA ARG A 14 11.37 11.48 6.43
C ARG A 14 11.31 10.06 6.98
N GLY A 15 10.14 9.40 6.88
CA GLY A 15 10.01 7.98 7.23
C GLY A 15 10.84 7.09 6.32
N HIS A 16 10.83 7.35 5.01
CA HIS A 16 11.68 6.63 4.05
C HIS A 16 13.18 6.85 4.31
N ALA A 17 13.59 8.09 4.61
CA ALA A 17 14.99 8.41 4.89
C ALA A 17 15.48 7.75 6.19
N ARG A 18 14.71 7.85 7.30
CA ARG A 18 15.05 7.21 8.57
C ARG A 18 15.14 5.69 8.47
N ALA A 19 14.37 5.09 7.58
CA ALA A 19 14.39 3.64 7.35
C ALA A 19 15.77 3.13 6.90
N TYR A 20 16.63 4.00 6.33
CA TYR A 20 17.99 3.63 5.95
C TYR A 20 18.90 3.27 7.15
N GLU A 21 18.51 3.58 8.37
CA GLU A 21 19.15 3.04 9.59
C GLU A 21 19.00 1.52 9.70
N HIS A 22 17.99 0.94 9.04
CA HIS A 22 17.68 -0.49 9.00
C HIS A 22 17.97 -1.14 7.65
N VAL A 23 18.50 -0.40 6.68
CA VAL A 23 18.83 -0.88 5.32
C VAL A 23 20.32 -1.16 5.22
N LYS A 24 20.68 -2.35 4.74
CA LYS A 24 22.07 -2.80 4.58
C LYS A 24 22.51 -2.80 3.12
N GLY A 25 21.59 -3.10 2.19
CA GLY A 25 21.90 -3.24 0.77
C GLY A 25 22.15 -1.93 0.03
N GLY A 26 21.71 -0.79 0.57
CA GLY A 26 21.77 0.50 -0.12
C GLY A 26 22.00 1.69 0.80
N LYS A 27 22.20 2.85 0.15
CA LYS A 27 22.33 4.15 0.85
C LYS A 27 21.54 5.22 0.12
N LEU A 28 20.93 6.14 0.89
CA LEU A 28 20.31 7.34 0.34
C LEU A 28 21.42 8.36 -0.02
N SER A 29 21.47 8.78 -1.29
CA SER A 29 22.55 9.60 -1.81
C SER A 29 22.09 10.88 -2.50
N ALA A 30 20.83 11.00 -2.93
CA ALA A 30 20.31 12.16 -3.62
C ALA A 30 18.83 12.41 -3.29
N ILE A 31 18.42 13.67 -3.40
CA ILE A 31 17.02 14.08 -3.16
C ILE A 31 16.57 15.11 -4.20
N CYS A 32 15.25 15.09 -4.49
CA CYS A 32 14.62 16.05 -5.39
C CYS A 32 13.29 16.55 -4.81
N ASP A 33 13.09 17.85 -4.80
CA ASP A 33 11.79 18.49 -4.53
C ASP A 33 11.74 19.86 -5.27
N MET A 34 10.61 20.16 -5.93
CA MET A 34 10.39 21.42 -6.64
C MET A 34 10.44 22.68 -5.73
N LYS A 35 10.49 22.51 -4.42
CA LYS A 35 10.56 23.58 -3.41
C LYS A 35 11.92 23.56 -2.73
N GLU A 36 12.76 24.56 -3.01
CA GLU A 36 14.11 24.66 -2.47
C GLU A 36 14.18 24.69 -0.95
N ASP A 37 13.22 25.37 -0.29
CA ASP A 37 13.15 25.42 1.17
C ASP A 37 13.03 24.01 1.77
N ARG A 38 12.09 23.19 1.26
CA ARG A 38 11.91 21.80 1.71
C ARG A 38 13.09 20.90 1.36
N LEU A 39 13.67 21.12 0.19
CA LEU A 39 14.83 20.38 -0.29
C LEU A 39 16.03 20.62 0.64
N ASN A 40 16.28 21.88 1.00
CA ASN A 40 17.36 22.25 1.89
C ASN A 40 17.15 21.73 3.32
N ASP A 41 15.97 21.96 3.91
CA ASP A 41 15.63 21.43 5.25
C ASP A 41 15.82 19.91 5.33
N PHE A 42 15.39 19.18 4.30
CA PHE A 42 15.52 17.73 4.26
C PHE A 42 16.99 17.29 4.05
N GLY A 43 17.72 17.96 3.15
CA GLY A 43 19.13 17.66 2.91
C GLY A 43 20.00 17.91 4.13
N ASP A 44 19.72 18.97 4.91
CA ASP A 44 20.42 19.29 6.14
C ASP A 44 20.09 18.30 7.26
N GLU A 45 18.79 17.88 7.40
CA GLU A 45 18.36 16.88 8.38
C GLU A 45 19.05 15.52 8.18
N PHE A 46 19.25 15.10 6.92
CA PHE A 46 19.76 13.77 6.59
C PHE A 46 21.21 13.75 6.05
N GLY A 47 21.88 14.91 6.00
CA GLY A 47 23.26 15.01 5.52
C GLY A 47 23.43 14.66 4.05
N ILE A 48 22.48 15.10 3.19
CA ILE A 48 22.51 14.81 1.76
C ILE A 48 22.88 16.08 0.99
N ASP A 49 24.01 16.02 0.28
CA ASP A 49 24.54 17.14 -0.50
C ASP A 49 23.98 17.19 -1.93
N ALA A 50 23.67 16.03 -2.54
CA ALA A 50 23.14 15.95 -3.89
C ALA A 50 21.63 16.31 -3.89
N ARG A 51 21.32 17.59 -4.20
CA ARG A 51 19.99 18.20 -4.10
C ARG A 51 19.58 18.76 -5.45
N TYR A 52 18.37 18.41 -5.89
CA TYR A 52 17.87 18.77 -7.22
C TYR A 52 16.45 19.32 -7.11
N THR A 53 16.13 20.33 -7.93
CA THR A 53 14.77 20.83 -8.09
C THR A 53 14.07 20.23 -9.32
N ASP A 54 14.83 19.56 -10.17
CA ASP A 54 14.38 18.89 -11.38
C ASP A 54 14.68 17.38 -11.33
N LEU A 55 13.67 16.55 -11.59
CA LEU A 55 13.80 15.10 -11.55
C LEU A 55 14.66 14.55 -12.68
N ASP A 56 14.52 15.09 -13.89
CA ASP A 56 15.27 14.67 -15.07
C ASP A 56 16.77 14.88 -14.87
N GLU A 57 17.12 16.05 -14.31
CA GLU A 57 18.49 16.38 -13.96
C GLU A 57 19.05 15.40 -12.91
N MET A 58 18.28 15.11 -11.84
CA MET A 58 18.71 14.17 -10.82
C MET A 58 18.92 12.77 -11.39
N LEU A 59 17.97 12.25 -12.16
CA LEU A 59 18.06 10.89 -12.73
C LEU A 59 19.23 10.77 -13.71
N SER A 60 19.45 11.81 -14.53
CA SER A 60 20.56 11.84 -15.50
C SER A 60 21.94 11.85 -14.84
N LYS A 61 22.11 12.63 -13.76
CA LYS A 61 23.39 12.81 -13.07
C LYS A 61 23.70 11.69 -12.09
N GLU A 62 22.73 11.34 -11.25
CA GLU A 62 22.94 10.41 -10.13
C GLU A 62 22.79 8.94 -10.53
N LYS A 63 21.92 8.66 -11.51
CA LYS A 63 21.61 7.30 -12.00
C LYS A 63 21.34 6.33 -10.82
N PRO A 64 20.33 6.62 -9.99
CA PRO A 64 20.05 5.79 -8.82
C PRO A 64 19.59 4.40 -9.22
N ASP A 65 19.96 3.40 -8.43
CA ASP A 65 19.46 2.02 -8.56
C ASP A 65 18.03 1.89 -8.03
N LEU A 66 17.68 2.73 -7.03
CA LEU A 66 16.35 2.79 -6.42
C LEU A 66 15.88 4.26 -6.31
N LEU A 67 14.70 4.53 -6.85
CA LEU A 67 13.99 5.81 -6.67
C LEU A 67 12.81 5.65 -5.73
N HIS A 68 12.74 6.44 -4.66
CA HIS A 68 11.53 6.57 -3.85
C HIS A 68 10.69 7.72 -4.41
N ILE A 69 9.51 7.43 -4.96
CA ILE A 69 8.53 8.43 -5.42
C ILE A 69 7.56 8.73 -4.27
N VAL A 70 7.92 9.70 -3.43
CA VAL A 70 7.20 10.04 -2.19
C VAL A 70 6.36 11.32 -2.39
N THR A 71 5.62 11.35 -3.48
CA THR A 71 4.67 12.41 -3.80
C THR A 71 3.24 11.94 -3.58
N ALA A 72 2.30 12.87 -3.44
CA ALA A 72 0.89 12.55 -3.61
C ALA A 72 0.62 12.10 -5.08
N PRO A 73 -0.44 11.32 -5.34
CA PRO A 73 -0.78 10.92 -6.71
C PRO A 73 -1.25 12.08 -7.59
N VAL A 74 -1.71 13.16 -6.93
CA VAL A 74 -2.20 14.39 -7.57
C VAL A 74 -1.39 15.57 -7.09
N LEU A 75 -1.04 16.50 -7.97
CA LEU A 75 -0.32 17.71 -7.63
C LEU A 75 -1.16 18.59 -6.70
N ARG A 76 -0.59 18.93 -5.55
CA ARG A 76 -1.33 19.67 -4.51
C ARG A 76 -1.77 21.05 -5.00
N GLY A 77 -3.07 21.32 -4.84
CA GLY A 77 -3.69 22.58 -5.27
C GLY A 77 -4.13 22.56 -6.74
N SER A 78 -4.08 21.41 -7.37
CA SER A 78 -4.62 21.18 -8.72
C SER A 78 -5.31 19.80 -8.78
N ASN A 79 -5.88 19.48 -9.93
CA ASN A 79 -6.40 18.13 -10.23
C ASN A 79 -5.43 17.35 -11.14
N GLU A 80 -4.21 17.86 -11.32
CA GLU A 80 -3.21 17.24 -12.18
C GLU A 80 -2.70 15.94 -11.57
N ARG A 81 -2.86 14.85 -12.31
CA ARG A 81 -2.40 13.50 -11.92
C ARG A 81 -0.94 13.34 -12.28
N ILE A 82 -0.10 13.18 -11.27
CA ILE A 82 1.36 13.15 -11.46
C ILE A 82 1.95 11.74 -11.23
N ARG A 83 1.17 10.77 -10.77
CA ARG A 83 1.69 9.43 -10.46
C ARG A 83 2.25 8.74 -11.70
N TYR A 84 1.41 8.59 -12.73
CA TYR A 84 1.83 7.97 -13.99
C TYR A 84 3.00 8.71 -14.66
N PRO A 85 2.97 10.04 -14.86
CA PRO A 85 4.10 10.77 -15.44
C PRO A 85 5.44 10.51 -14.73
N LEU A 86 5.46 10.55 -13.39
CA LEU A 86 6.68 10.33 -12.60
C LEU A 86 7.20 8.90 -12.70
N MET A 87 6.29 7.91 -12.69
CA MET A 87 6.65 6.51 -12.90
C MET A 87 7.19 6.27 -14.31
N ASN A 88 6.54 6.87 -15.33
CA ASN A 88 6.98 6.76 -16.71
C ASN A 88 8.37 7.38 -16.91
N GLN A 89 8.63 8.57 -16.34
CA GLN A 89 9.93 9.22 -16.38
C GLN A 89 11.01 8.34 -15.73
N ALA A 90 10.75 7.75 -14.56
CA ALA A 90 11.70 6.81 -13.96
C ALA A 90 11.98 5.60 -14.87
N SER A 91 10.95 5.08 -15.55
CA SER A 91 11.10 3.97 -16.52
C SER A 91 11.91 4.38 -17.76
N GLU A 92 11.69 5.57 -18.30
CA GLU A 92 12.41 6.10 -19.47
C GLU A 92 13.88 6.34 -19.17
N HIS A 93 14.22 6.77 -17.95
CA HIS A 93 15.61 6.87 -17.48
C HIS A 93 16.24 5.52 -17.15
N GLY A 94 15.49 4.42 -17.24
CA GLY A 94 16.00 3.08 -16.97
C GLY A 94 16.36 2.84 -15.51
N VAL A 95 15.68 3.51 -14.55
CA VAL A 95 15.87 3.28 -13.12
C VAL A 95 15.54 1.80 -12.81
N PRO A 96 16.48 1.03 -12.23
CA PRO A 96 16.27 -0.41 -12.02
C PRO A 96 15.05 -0.72 -11.15
N ALA A 97 14.84 0.03 -10.04
CA ALA A 97 13.67 -0.15 -9.19
C ALA A 97 13.13 1.18 -8.68
N ALA A 98 11.81 1.22 -8.36
CA ALA A 98 11.21 2.38 -7.70
C ALA A 98 10.16 1.97 -6.67
N ILE A 99 10.24 2.55 -5.45
CA ILE A 99 9.21 2.48 -4.43
C ILE A 99 8.28 3.68 -4.62
N VAL A 100 7.00 3.42 -4.80
CA VAL A 100 5.98 4.44 -5.09
C VAL A 100 5.00 4.52 -3.91
N GLU A 101 4.72 5.72 -3.42
CA GLU A 101 3.74 5.91 -2.34
C GLU A 101 2.32 5.55 -2.78
N LYS A 102 1.59 4.96 -1.84
CA LYS A 102 0.16 4.70 -1.99
C LYS A 102 -0.66 6.01 -1.97
N PRO A 103 -1.87 6.05 -2.53
CA PRO A 103 -2.42 5.03 -3.43
C PRO A 103 -1.71 5.03 -4.78
N ILE A 104 -1.68 3.87 -5.43
CA ILE A 104 -1.01 3.75 -6.75
C ILE A 104 -1.78 4.52 -7.83
N ALA A 105 -3.09 4.57 -7.72
CA ALA A 105 -3.98 5.31 -8.59
C ALA A 105 -5.09 5.97 -7.74
N VAL A 106 -5.89 6.84 -8.32
CA VAL A 106 -7.06 7.46 -7.65
C VAL A 106 -8.37 7.15 -8.36
N GLU A 107 -8.32 6.90 -9.67
CA GLU A 107 -9.49 6.56 -10.50
C GLU A 107 -9.15 5.48 -11.53
N SER A 108 -10.16 5.04 -12.28
CA SER A 108 -10.05 4.00 -13.30
C SER A 108 -9.09 4.36 -14.43
N GLU A 109 -9.06 5.62 -14.85
CA GLU A 109 -8.18 6.12 -15.90
C GLU A 109 -6.71 6.02 -15.52
N ASP A 110 -6.35 6.44 -14.28
CA ASP A 110 -4.98 6.31 -13.76
C ASP A 110 -4.57 4.85 -13.67
N TRP A 111 -5.48 4.02 -13.14
CA TRP A 111 -5.23 2.59 -13.01
C TRP A 111 -4.92 1.95 -14.36
N ARG A 112 -5.66 2.30 -15.44
CA ARG A 112 -5.37 1.79 -16.79
C ARG A 112 -4.01 2.23 -17.31
N GLN A 113 -3.70 3.53 -17.22
CA GLN A 113 -2.40 4.06 -17.68
C GLN A 113 -1.23 3.39 -16.96
N ILE A 114 -1.34 3.20 -15.65
CA ILE A 114 -0.29 2.53 -14.86
C ILE A 114 -0.26 1.03 -15.16
N SER A 115 -1.41 0.39 -15.45
CA SER A 115 -1.45 -1.01 -15.88
C SER A 115 -0.75 -1.21 -17.23
N GLU A 116 -0.94 -0.32 -18.18
CA GLU A 116 -0.21 -0.33 -19.46
C GLU A 116 1.30 -0.12 -19.26
N LEU A 117 1.69 0.77 -18.35
CA LEU A 117 3.11 0.94 -17.98
C LEU A 117 3.67 -0.37 -17.41
N ALA A 118 2.93 -1.07 -16.54
CA ALA A 118 3.37 -2.30 -15.91
C ALA A 118 3.66 -3.43 -16.91
N GLU A 119 3.05 -3.41 -18.11
CA GLU A 119 3.29 -4.41 -19.14
C GLU A 119 4.53 -4.10 -20.00
N ARG A 120 4.98 -2.86 -20.07
CA ARG A 120 6.08 -2.44 -20.97
C ARG A 120 7.36 -2.04 -20.24
N THR A 121 7.29 -1.74 -18.96
CA THR A 121 8.44 -1.26 -18.19
C THR A 121 9.39 -2.39 -17.79
N LYS A 122 10.67 -2.07 -17.70
CA LYS A 122 11.68 -2.94 -17.06
C LYS A 122 11.98 -2.53 -15.62
N THR A 123 11.52 -1.33 -15.19
CA THR A 123 11.68 -0.86 -13.82
C THR A 123 10.83 -1.72 -12.88
N LYS A 124 11.44 -2.24 -11.83
CA LYS A 124 10.77 -2.99 -10.77
C LYS A 124 10.03 -2.04 -9.83
N PHE A 125 8.78 -1.72 -10.13
CA PHE A 125 7.96 -0.87 -9.27
C PHE A 125 7.38 -1.64 -8.09
N VAL A 126 7.47 -1.03 -6.90
CA VAL A 126 6.95 -1.51 -5.62
C VAL A 126 6.05 -0.44 -5.02
N VAL A 127 4.87 -0.79 -4.56
CA VAL A 127 3.97 0.15 -3.89
C VAL A 127 4.19 0.11 -2.38
N ASN A 128 4.30 1.29 -1.77
CA ASN A 128 4.65 1.41 -0.35
C ASN A 128 3.49 1.04 0.58
N THR A 129 3.35 -0.25 0.83
CA THR A 129 2.42 -0.83 1.81
C THR A 129 3.22 -1.57 2.88
N GLN A 130 3.99 -0.82 3.67
CA GLN A 130 4.99 -1.33 4.61
C GLN A 130 4.44 -2.18 5.76
N LEU A 131 3.12 -2.17 6.02
CA LEU A 131 2.51 -2.94 7.11
C LEU A 131 2.79 -4.44 6.99
N ASN A 132 2.99 -4.92 5.77
CA ASN A 132 3.38 -6.30 5.50
C ASN A 132 4.72 -6.69 6.15
N PHE A 133 5.59 -5.70 6.38
CA PHE A 133 6.93 -5.86 6.95
C PHE A 133 7.01 -5.49 8.43
N HIS A 134 5.89 -5.15 9.08
CA HIS A 134 5.88 -4.93 10.53
C HIS A 134 6.33 -6.20 11.26
N PRO A 135 7.27 -6.10 12.22
CA PRO A 135 7.83 -7.27 12.91
C PRO A 135 6.78 -8.21 13.51
N GLU A 136 5.80 -7.68 14.23
CA GLU A 136 4.72 -8.49 14.79
C GLU A 136 3.81 -9.12 13.72
N ASN A 137 3.56 -8.39 12.61
CA ASN A 137 2.80 -8.96 11.51
C ASN A 137 3.57 -10.09 10.82
N LEU A 138 4.90 -9.97 10.69
CA LEU A 138 5.76 -11.04 10.17
C LEU A 138 5.73 -12.27 11.07
N ALA A 139 5.77 -12.10 12.41
CA ALA A 139 5.68 -13.20 13.37
C ALA A 139 4.32 -13.93 13.26
N LEU A 140 3.21 -13.19 13.17
CA LEU A 140 1.88 -13.77 13.00
C LEU A 140 1.73 -14.49 11.65
N LYS A 141 2.30 -13.94 10.57
CA LYS A 141 2.33 -14.62 9.27
C LYS A 141 3.14 -15.92 9.30
N GLN A 142 4.24 -15.92 10.05
CA GLN A 142 5.01 -17.15 10.24
C GLN A 142 4.18 -18.23 10.93
N ASP A 143 3.42 -17.90 11.97
CA ASP A 143 2.51 -18.87 12.63
C ASP A 143 1.51 -19.47 11.63
N VAL A 144 0.96 -18.65 10.74
CA VAL A 144 0.04 -19.11 9.69
C VAL A 144 0.76 -19.99 8.66
N ALA A 145 1.94 -19.59 8.19
CA ALA A 145 2.73 -20.34 7.21
C ALA A 145 3.20 -21.71 7.76
N GLU A 146 3.48 -21.79 9.06
CA GLU A 146 3.83 -23.02 9.77
C GLU A 146 2.59 -23.92 10.05
N GLY A 147 1.39 -23.49 9.63
CA GLY A 147 0.15 -24.26 9.78
C GLY A 147 -0.42 -24.30 11.19
N LYS A 148 0.05 -23.43 12.11
CA LYS A 148 -0.35 -23.46 13.53
C LYS A 148 -1.83 -23.16 13.77
N ILE A 149 -2.52 -22.53 12.83
CA ILE A 149 -3.97 -22.29 12.90
C ILE A 149 -4.80 -23.26 12.04
N GLY A 150 -4.14 -24.24 11.38
CA GLY A 150 -4.78 -25.07 10.35
C GLY A 150 -5.03 -24.31 9.05
N ALA A 151 -5.86 -24.87 8.16
CA ALA A 151 -6.20 -24.19 6.90
C ALA A 151 -6.99 -22.90 7.18
N ILE A 152 -6.65 -21.83 6.46
CA ILE A 152 -7.36 -20.54 6.57
C ILE A 152 -8.81 -20.73 6.11
N LYS A 153 -9.77 -20.31 6.93
CA LYS A 153 -11.21 -20.37 6.66
C LYS A 153 -11.78 -19.02 6.26
N PHE A 154 -11.35 -17.95 6.93
CA PHE A 154 -11.89 -16.62 6.74
C PHE A 154 -10.91 -15.54 7.19
N ILE A 155 -10.97 -14.36 6.57
CA ILE A 155 -10.18 -13.21 6.98
C ILE A 155 -11.10 -12.01 7.21
N GLU A 156 -10.91 -11.30 8.32
CA GLU A 156 -11.51 -9.99 8.55
C GLU A 156 -10.45 -8.91 8.54
N ALA A 157 -10.68 -7.85 7.78
CA ALA A 157 -9.73 -6.72 7.77
C ALA A 157 -10.48 -5.38 7.68
N SER A 158 -9.97 -4.36 8.37
CA SER A 158 -10.63 -3.06 8.35
C SER A 158 -9.71 -1.89 8.64
N ALA A 159 -10.14 -0.70 8.17
CA ALA A 159 -9.58 0.59 8.53
C ALA A 159 -10.69 1.65 8.60
N ARG A 160 -10.57 2.63 9.50
CA ARG A 160 -11.63 3.63 9.72
C ARG A 160 -11.46 4.92 8.94
N ASN A 161 -10.43 5.05 8.12
CA ASN A 161 -10.30 6.15 7.15
C ASN A 161 -10.98 5.79 5.82
N PRO A 162 -11.21 6.79 4.94
CA PRO A 162 -11.79 6.55 3.62
C PRO A 162 -11.08 5.46 2.82
N PRO A 163 -11.83 4.71 2.00
CA PRO A 163 -11.27 3.53 1.31
C PRO A 163 -10.03 3.82 0.47
N VAL A 164 -10.01 4.89 -0.35
CA VAL A 164 -8.85 5.21 -1.21
C VAL A 164 -7.56 5.40 -0.41
N ASP A 165 -7.65 5.90 0.82
CA ASP A 165 -6.48 6.14 1.68
C ASP A 165 -5.97 4.86 2.34
N GLN A 166 -6.86 3.97 2.81
CA GLN A 166 -6.47 2.83 3.64
C GLN A 166 -6.65 1.45 3.00
N ALA A 167 -7.49 1.31 1.98
CA ALA A 167 -7.64 0.04 1.29
C ALA A 167 -6.31 -0.52 0.75
N PRO A 168 -5.37 0.28 0.21
CA PRO A 168 -4.08 -0.25 -0.23
C PRO A 168 -3.34 -1.02 0.86
N HIS A 169 -3.35 -0.55 2.10
CA HIS A 169 -2.74 -1.24 3.22
C HIS A 169 -3.52 -2.49 3.63
N VAL A 170 -4.83 -2.37 3.77
CA VAL A 170 -5.69 -3.45 4.30
C VAL A 170 -5.81 -4.60 3.29
N LEU A 171 -6.03 -4.30 2.01
CA LEU A 171 -6.12 -5.33 0.97
C LEU A 171 -4.79 -6.06 0.79
N GLN A 172 -3.68 -5.32 0.86
CA GLN A 172 -2.35 -5.92 0.82
C GLN A 172 -2.08 -6.82 2.05
N LEU A 173 -2.51 -6.43 3.26
CA LEU A 173 -2.42 -7.29 4.43
C LEU A 173 -3.18 -8.60 4.22
N VAL A 174 -4.43 -8.55 3.71
CA VAL A 174 -5.19 -9.76 3.38
C VAL A 174 -4.43 -10.63 2.38
N SER A 175 -3.98 -10.05 1.26
CA SER A 175 -3.22 -10.76 0.23
C SER A 175 -1.98 -11.45 0.79
N SER A 176 -1.30 -10.81 1.75
CA SER A 176 -0.05 -11.31 2.34
C SER A 176 -0.20 -12.58 3.18
N TYR A 177 -1.40 -12.87 3.68
CA TYR A 177 -1.70 -14.10 4.42
C TYR A 177 -2.14 -15.27 3.55
N ILE A 178 -2.41 -15.03 2.26
CA ILE A 178 -2.91 -16.01 1.31
C ILE A 178 -2.02 -16.12 0.05
N ASP A 179 -0.71 -15.94 0.24
CA ASP A 179 0.32 -16.05 -0.80
C ASP A 179 0.01 -15.20 -2.05
N ASN A 180 -0.49 -13.98 -1.82
CA ASN A 180 -0.91 -13.06 -2.89
C ASN A 180 -1.90 -13.69 -3.89
N SER A 181 -2.75 -14.63 -3.41
CA SER A 181 -3.85 -15.17 -4.21
C SER A 181 -4.71 -14.02 -4.76
N ARG A 182 -5.08 -14.13 -6.02
CA ARG A 182 -5.82 -13.04 -6.70
C ARG A 182 -7.28 -13.01 -6.26
N PRO A 183 -7.88 -11.82 -6.10
CA PRO A 183 -9.32 -11.72 -5.90
C PRO A 183 -10.04 -12.22 -7.16
N ALA A 184 -11.07 -13.04 -6.97
CA ALA A 184 -11.86 -13.64 -8.05
C ALA A 184 -13.22 -12.94 -8.22
N LYS A 185 -13.88 -12.60 -7.11
CA LYS A 185 -15.15 -11.88 -7.14
C LYS A 185 -15.38 -11.09 -5.85
N VAL A 186 -16.19 -10.05 -5.97
CA VAL A 186 -16.54 -9.18 -4.83
C VAL A 186 -18.00 -8.78 -4.85
N HIS A 187 -18.60 -8.72 -3.65
CA HIS A 187 -19.88 -8.09 -3.40
C HIS A 187 -19.68 -6.98 -2.36
N GLY A 188 -19.87 -5.73 -2.78
CA GLY A 188 -19.57 -4.53 -1.99
C GLY A 188 -20.78 -3.66 -1.72
N GLN A 189 -20.65 -2.83 -0.70
CA GLN A 189 -21.55 -1.73 -0.37
C GLN A 189 -20.76 -0.47 -0.11
N ILE A 190 -21.33 0.69 -0.41
CA ILE A 190 -20.73 2.00 -0.22
C ILE A 190 -21.75 2.95 0.41
N SER A 191 -21.27 3.94 1.16
CA SER A 191 -22.13 5.02 1.67
C SER A 191 -21.36 6.33 1.86
N GLY A 192 -22.11 7.43 1.82
CA GLY A 192 -21.64 8.77 2.11
C GLY A 192 -20.78 9.37 1.00
N ALA A 193 -21.05 10.64 0.66
CA ALA A 193 -20.29 11.38 -0.34
C ALA A 193 -18.80 11.53 0.01
N GLY A 194 -18.48 11.48 1.31
CA GLY A 194 -17.11 11.41 1.80
C GLY A 194 -16.24 12.55 1.31
N GLN A 195 -15.27 12.18 0.49
CA GLN A 195 -14.28 13.11 -0.08
C GLN A 195 -14.31 13.11 -1.61
N LEU A 196 -15.50 12.94 -2.22
CA LEU A 196 -15.64 12.87 -3.69
C LEU A 196 -15.07 14.10 -4.43
N ASP A 197 -15.09 15.27 -3.78
CA ASP A 197 -14.54 16.51 -4.32
C ASP A 197 -13.07 16.77 -3.93
N SER A 198 -12.42 15.79 -3.32
CA SER A 198 -10.99 15.89 -2.97
C SER A 198 -10.10 15.48 -4.14
N ALA A 199 -8.80 15.79 -4.02
CA ALA A 199 -7.78 15.32 -4.96
C ALA A 199 -7.64 13.78 -5.00
N GLN A 200 -8.20 13.08 -4.02
CA GLN A 200 -8.27 11.62 -3.96
C GLN A 200 -9.73 11.22 -3.72
N PRO A 201 -10.58 11.28 -4.76
CA PRO A 201 -12.01 11.05 -4.63
C PRO A 201 -12.32 9.63 -4.16
N SER A 202 -13.25 9.53 -3.23
CA SER A 202 -13.67 8.26 -2.63
C SER A 202 -15.00 8.44 -1.90
N PRO A 203 -15.88 7.42 -1.86
CA PRO A 203 -16.97 7.40 -0.90
C PRO A 203 -16.42 7.46 0.54
N ALA A 204 -17.25 7.86 1.50
CA ALA A 204 -16.84 7.91 2.91
C ALA A 204 -16.57 6.53 3.47
N ASN A 205 -17.39 5.57 3.09
CA ASN A 205 -17.37 4.22 3.63
C ASN A 205 -17.53 3.18 2.53
N ALA A 206 -16.93 2.00 2.72
CA ALA A 206 -17.14 0.82 1.90
C ALA A 206 -17.01 -0.45 2.76
N THR A 207 -17.77 -1.49 2.42
CA THR A 207 -17.59 -2.83 2.95
C THR A 207 -17.78 -3.85 1.84
N ALA A 208 -17.13 -5.00 1.94
CA ALA A 208 -17.28 -6.05 0.93
C ALA A 208 -16.97 -7.44 1.48
N LEU A 209 -17.60 -8.43 0.83
CA LEU A 209 -17.18 -9.83 0.87
C LEU A 209 -16.42 -10.14 -0.42
N VAL A 210 -15.17 -10.58 -0.27
CA VAL A 210 -14.25 -10.92 -1.35
C VAL A 210 -14.02 -12.43 -1.36
N THR A 211 -14.08 -13.06 -2.53
CA THR A 211 -13.62 -14.44 -2.72
C THR A 211 -12.34 -14.42 -3.55
N TYR A 212 -11.31 -15.10 -3.07
CA TYR A 212 -10.02 -15.23 -3.73
C TYR A 212 -9.95 -16.53 -4.56
N THR A 213 -9.01 -16.58 -5.51
CA THR A 213 -8.85 -17.73 -6.44
C THR A 213 -8.49 -19.03 -5.74
N ASN A 214 -7.88 -18.98 -4.55
CA ASN A 214 -7.62 -20.14 -3.70
C ASN A 214 -8.83 -20.58 -2.84
N GLY A 215 -10.00 -19.93 -3.00
CA GLY A 215 -11.23 -20.22 -2.30
C GLY A 215 -11.39 -19.53 -0.94
N VAL A 216 -10.35 -18.88 -0.41
CA VAL A 216 -10.46 -18.10 0.83
C VAL A 216 -11.41 -16.92 0.63
N GLN A 217 -12.20 -16.64 1.66
CA GLN A 217 -13.08 -15.48 1.69
C GLN A 217 -12.57 -14.46 2.72
N ALA A 218 -12.75 -13.17 2.40
CA ALA A 218 -12.44 -12.10 3.31
C ALA A 218 -13.58 -11.08 3.40
N SER A 219 -13.88 -10.61 4.60
CA SER A 219 -14.69 -9.41 4.82
C SER A 219 -13.77 -8.21 5.03
N VAL A 220 -13.99 -7.16 4.26
CA VAL A 220 -13.23 -5.92 4.38
C VAL A 220 -14.17 -4.74 4.65
N ALA A 221 -13.75 -3.79 5.51
CA ALA A 221 -14.54 -2.63 5.86
C ALA A 221 -13.68 -1.38 6.00
N PHE A 222 -14.14 -0.28 5.43
CA PHE A 222 -13.45 1.01 5.40
C PHE A 222 -14.39 2.14 5.80
N GLY A 223 -13.80 3.18 6.41
CA GLY A 223 -14.55 4.36 6.82
C GLY A 223 -15.14 4.26 8.23
N PRO A 224 -15.46 5.42 8.84
CA PRO A 224 -15.81 5.50 10.26
C PRO A 224 -17.16 4.87 10.62
N GLU A 225 -18.07 4.69 9.64
CA GLU A 225 -19.41 4.17 9.86
C GLU A 225 -19.53 2.67 9.57
N MET A 226 -18.75 2.14 8.62
CA MET A 226 -18.80 0.71 8.24
C MET A 226 -17.70 -0.13 8.91
N ALA A 227 -16.51 0.43 9.14
CA ALA A 227 -15.47 -0.29 9.86
C ALA A 227 -15.78 -0.34 11.37
N PRO A 228 -15.81 -1.53 11.99
CA PRO A 228 -16.08 -1.66 13.41
C PRO A 228 -14.99 -0.96 14.23
N ARG A 229 -15.39 -0.29 15.32
CA ARG A 229 -14.45 0.27 16.28
C ARG A 229 -14.10 -0.81 17.30
N VAL A 230 -12.83 -1.17 17.36
CA VAL A 230 -12.30 -2.12 18.34
C VAL A 230 -11.47 -1.34 19.35
N LEU A 231 -11.83 -1.44 20.63
CA LEU A 231 -11.03 -0.82 21.68
C LEU A 231 -9.68 -1.55 21.82
N PRO A 232 -8.58 -0.85 22.10
CA PRO A 232 -8.51 0.55 22.54
C PRO A 232 -8.28 1.59 21.44
N ASP A 233 -8.68 1.36 20.19
CA ASP A 233 -8.47 2.32 19.10
C ASP A 233 -8.88 3.72 19.49
N THR A 234 -7.93 4.67 19.46
CA THR A 234 -8.12 6.04 19.95
C THR A 234 -8.60 7.02 18.89
N GLY A 235 -8.63 6.62 17.62
CA GLY A 235 -9.09 7.45 16.50
C GLY A 235 -9.09 6.72 15.18
N ASN A 236 -9.74 7.31 14.18
CA ASN A 236 -9.89 6.67 12.87
C ASN A 236 -8.53 6.36 12.20
N ASN A 237 -7.57 7.29 12.32
CA ASN A 237 -6.24 7.12 11.73
C ASN A 237 -5.43 5.97 12.35
N ARG A 238 -5.77 5.58 13.58
CA ARG A 238 -5.07 4.54 14.35
C ARG A 238 -5.81 3.21 14.34
N HIS A 239 -6.81 3.06 13.49
CA HIS A 239 -7.53 1.81 13.29
C HIS A 239 -7.15 1.17 11.97
N LYS A 240 -6.35 0.12 12.04
CA LYS A 240 -6.09 -0.84 10.95
C LYS A 240 -5.92 -2.19 11.60
N ARG A 241 -6.56 -3.20 11.03
CA ARG A 241 -6.45 -4.56 11.54
C ARG A 241 -6.63 -5.62 10.46
N VAL A 242 -6.07 -6.79 10.70
CA VAL A 242 -6.34 -8.02 9.97
C VAL A 242 -6.42 -9.17 10.97
N CYS A 243 -7.51 -9.94 10.92
CA CYS A 243 -7.70 -11.16 11.70
C CYS A 243 -7.85 -12.32 10.73
N VAL A 244 -7.02 -13.35 10.90
CA VAL A 244 -7.02 -14.55 10.07
C VAL A 244 -7.49 -15.73 10.90
N PHE A 245 -8.64 -16.29 10.55
CA PHE A 245 -9.26 -17.44 11.20
C PHE A 245 -8.90 -18.72 10.45
N GLY A 246 -8.27 -19.64 11.15
CA GLY A 246 -8.00 -21.00 10.67
C GLY A 246 -8.98 -22.03 11.24
N GLU A 247 -8.74 -23.30 10.94
CA GLU A 247 -9.55 -24.41 11.44
C GLU A 247 -9.47 -24.57 12.96
N THR A 248 -8.30 -24.26 13.53
CA THR A 248 -7.98 -24.60 14.92
C THR A 248 -7.53 -23.41 15.76
N GLY A 249 -7.42 -22.23 15.17
CA GLY A 249 -6.96 -21.03 15.84
C GLY A 249 -7.11 -19.78 15.01
N PHE A 250 -6.59 -18.69 15.51
CA PHE A 250 -6.55 -17.43 14.79
C PHE A 250 -5.29 -16.63 15.12
N VAL A 251 -4.95 -15.66 14.23
CA VAL A 251 -4.00 -14.60 14.48
C VAL A 251 -4.64 -13.26 14.14
N HIS A 252 -4.33 -12.22 14.91
CA HIS A 252 -4.92 -10.90 14.76
C HIS A 252 -3.85 -9.82 14.98
N TRP A 253 -3.52 -9.07 13.93
CA TRP A 253 -2.70 -7.88 14.00
C TRP A 253 -3.59 -6.64 14.03
N ARG A 254 -3.28 -5.70 14.93
CA ARG A 254 -3.91 -4.37 15.06
C ARG A 254 -2.84 -3.29 15.05
N PHE A 255 -3.24 -2.06 14.91
CA PHE A 255 -2.32 -0.92 14.80
C PHE A 255 -1.33 -0.78 15.97
N GLU A 256 -1.73 -1.09 17.20
CA GLU A 256 -0.90 -0.97 18.41
C GLU A 256 -0.89 -2.22 19.28
N SER A 257 -1.38 -3.36 18.75
CA SER A 257 -1.42 -4.61 19.51
C SER A 257 -1.56 -5.79 18.58
N TRP A 258 -1.32 -6.97 19.12
CA TRP A 258 -1.54 -8.24 18.45
C TRP A 258 -2.14 -9.26 19.41
N GLU A 259 -2.78 -10.26 18.85
CA GLU A 259 -3.26 -11.42 19.60
C GLU A 259 -3.29 -12.66 18.71
N ARG A 260 -3.20 -13.82 19.33
CA ARG A 260 -3.34 -15.11 18.67
C ARG A 260 -3.94 -16.14 19.62
N ASN A 261 -4.60 -17.14 19.08
CA ASN A 261 -5.02 -18.33 19.80
C ASN A 261 -4.59 -19.55 19.00
N LEU A 262 -3.65 -20.31 19.56
CA LEU A 262 -3.02 -21.44 18.87
C LEU A 262 -3.26 -22.73 19.63
N PRO A 263 -3.48 -23.88 18.96
CA PRO A 263 -3.57 -25.18 19.61
C PRO A 263 -2.33 -25.47 20.46
N GLY A 264 -2.56 -25.87 21.70
CA GLY A 264 -1.50 -26.25 22.65
C GLY A 264 -0.92 -25.09 23.46
N THR A 265 -0.85 -23.87 22.95
CA THR A 265 -0.40 -22.69 23.72
C THR A 265 -1.55 -21.83 24.24
N GLY A 266 -2.72 -21.87 23.55
CA GLY A 266 -3.89 -21.09 23.93
C GLY A 266 -3.81 -19.65 23.46
N TYR A 267 -4.52 -18.76 24.17
CA TYR A 267 -4.59 -17.33 23.85
C TYR A 267 -3.36 -16.59 24.37
N GLU A 268 -2.76 -15.78 23.49
CA GLU A 268 -1.67 -14.85 23.78
C GLU A 268 -1.96 -13.51 23.10
N GLY A 269 -1.45 -12.43 23.66
CA GLY A 269 -1.56 -11.10 23.07
C GLY A 269 -0.66 -10.10 23.76
N GLY A 270 -0.41 -8.99 23.10
CA GLY A 270 0.47 -7.93 23.62
C GLY A 270 0.26 -6.61 22.91
N ASP A 271 0.79 -5.57 23.54
CA ASP A 271 0.86 -4.24 22.94
C ASP A 271 2.14 -4.09 22.12
N MET A 272 2.09 -3.20 21.13
CA MET A 272 3.25 -2.83 20.32
C MET A 272 3.26 -1.33 20.02
N SER A 273 4.43 -0.80 19.69
CA SER A 273 4.59 0.57 19.21
C SER A 273 4.54 0.59 17.68
N TYR A 274 3.45 1.05 17.11
CA TYR A 274 3.34 1.22 15.67
C TYR A 274 4.49 2.06 15.11
N GLY A 275 4.74 3.25 15.69
CA GLY A 275 5.77 4.17 15.19
C GLY A 275 7.18 3.60 15.24
N GLY A 276 7.50 2.82 16.28
CA GLY A 276 8.78 2.12 16.38
C GLY A 276 8.94 1.03 15.32
N GLN A 277 7.86 0.28 15.05
CA GLN A 277 7.88 -0.78 14.05
C GLN A 277 7.78 -0.26 12.61
N ASP A 278 7.16 0.91 12.38
CA ASP A 278 6.95 1.47 11.04
C ASP A 278 8.28 1.78 10.33
N VAL A 279 9.29 2.29 11.05
CA VAL A 279 10.62 2.57 10.49
C VAL A 279 11.33 1.27 10.12
N ILE A 280 11.26 0.25 10.98
CA ILE A 280 11.83 -1.09 10.72
C ILE A 280 11.13 -1.70 9.51
N ALA A 281 9.81 -1.62 9.46
CA ALA A 281 9.01 -2.14 8.36
C ALA A 281 9.33 -1.45 7.02
N GLN A 282 9.51 -0.12 7.04
CA GLN A 282 9.93 0.62 5.86
C GLN A 282 11.34 0.22 5.41
N GLY A 283 12.25 -0.05 6.35
CA GLY A 283 13.58 -0.61 6.06
C GLY A 283 13.50 -1.99 5.44
N GLY A 284 12.68 -2.89 6.00
CA GLY A 284 12.46 -4.23 5.46
C GLY A 284 11.86 -4.23 4.05
N LEU A 285 10.89 -3.35 3.80
CA LEU A 285 10.32 -3.15 2.46
C LEU A 285 11.40 -2.69 1.47
N THR A 286 12.27 -1.76 1.87
CA THR A 286 13.35 -1.25 1.02
C THR A 286 14.41 -2.33 0.77
N GLU A 287 14.80 -3.08 1.79
CA GLU A 287 15.76 -4.18 1.66
C GLU A 287 15.27 -5.29 0.72
N ALA A 288 13.99 -5.65 0.78
CA ALA A 288 13.37 -6.62 -0.11
C ALA A 288 13.41 -6.19 -1.60
N VAL A 289 13.48 -4.88 -1.90
CA VAL A 289 13.71 -4.39 -3.28
C VAL A 289 15.12 -4.76 -3.73
N PHE A 290 16.12 -4.57 -2.88
CA PHE A 290 17.50 -4.93 -3.22
C PHE A 290 17.67 -6.43 -3.37
N GLU A 291 17.03 -7.23 -2.52
CA GLU A 291 16.99 -8.68 -2.69
C GLU A 291 16.38 -9.10 -4.04
N TRP A 292 15.32 -8.41 -4.48
CA TRP A 292 14.72 -8.66 -5.79
C TRP A 292 15.59 -8.18 -6.95
N LEU A 293 16.40 -7.11 -6.75
CA LEU A 293 17.40 -6.69 -7.75
C LEU A 293 18.54 -7.71 -7.90
N ASP A 294 18.96 -8.34 -6.79
CA ASP A 294 20.00 -9.36 -6.77
C ASP A 294 19.52 -10.72 -7.31
N ASP A 295 18.24 -11.05 -7.08
CA ASP A 295 17.65 -12.35 -7.41
C ASP A 295 16.22 -12.19 -7.94
N GLU A 296 16.03 -12.44 -9.24
CA GLU A 296 14.73 -12.34 -9.93
C GLU A 296 13.64 -13.27 -9.35
N SER A 297 14.02 -14.34 -8.65
CA SER A 297 13.06 -15.25 -8.00
C SER A 297 12.45 -14.68 -6.73
N LYS A 298 13.09 -13.69 -6.11
CA LYS A 298 12.63 -13.00 -4.90
C LYS A 298 11.70 -11.83 -5.22
N VAL A 299 10.64 -12.11 -5.94
CA VAL A 299 9.67 -11.08 -6.33
C VAL A 299 9.13 -10.36 -5.11
N HIS A 300 9.20 -9.03 -5.11
CA HIS A 300 8.71 -8.23 -3.99
C HIS A 300 7.20 -8.42 -3.77
N PRO A 301 6.71 -8.64 -2.53
CA PRO A 301 5.30 -8.97 -2.27
C PRO A 301 4.32 -7.85 -2.64
N THR A 302 4.77 -6.60 -2.67
CA THR A 302 3.95 -5.44 -3.07
C THR A 302 4.36 -4.89 -4.44
N HIS A 303 4.84 -5.77 -5.34
CA HIS A 303 5.19 -5.38 -6.70
C HIS A 303 3.98 -4.80 -7.46
N LEU A 304 4.25 -4.01 -8.48
CA LEU A 304 3.23 -3.19 -9.16
C LEU A 304 1.99 -4.00 -9.61
N LYS A 305 2.19 -5.17 -10.25
CA LYS A 305 1.06 -5.99 -10.74
C LYS A 305 0.16 -6.49 -9.59
N GLN A 306 0.73 -6.80 -8.42
CA GLN A 306 -0.06 -7.16 -7.23
C GLN A 306 -0.85 -5.97 -6.72
N SER A 307 -0.23 -4.81 -6.56
CA SER A 307 -0.90 -3.60 -6.08
C SER A 307 -1.96 -3.07 -7.06
N LEU A 308 -1.76 -3.27 -8.37
CA LEU A 308 -2.78 -2.97 -9.39
C LEU A 308 -3.98 -3.91 -9.29
N ALA A 309 -3.78 -5.19 -8.97
CA ALA A 309 -4.87 -6.13 -8.74
C ALA A 309 -5.66 -5.78 -7.47
N GLU A 310 -4.99 -5.34 -6.40
CA GLU A 310 -5.62 -4.84 -5.18
C GLU A 310 -6.40 -3.54 -5.42
N PHE A 311 -5.88 -2.63 -6.25
CA PHE A 311 -6.62 -1.43 -6.63
C PHE A 311 -7.80 -1.74 -7.54
N ASN A 312 -7.69 -2.71 -8.45
CA ASN A 312 -8.81 -3.22 -9.25
C ASN A 312 -9.91 -3.82 -8.36
N LEU A 313 -9.53 -4.53 -7.29
CA LEU A 313 -10.48 -4.99 -6.27
C LEU A 313 -11.19 -3.81 -5.59
N LEU A 314 -10.48 -2.74 -5.21
CA LEU A 314 -11.10 -1.54 -4.63
C LEU A 314 -12.12 -0.91 -5.59
N LEU A 315 -11.75 -0.76 -6.87
CA LEU A 315 -12.69 -0.30 -7.90
C LEU A 315 -13.88 -1.26 -8.06
N GLY A 316 -13.65 -2.57 -7.94
CA GLY A 316 -14.69 -3.60 -7.93
C GLY A 316 -15.65 -3.48 -6.74
N ILE A 317 -15.13 -3.18 -5.55
CA ILE A 317 -15.95 -2.88 -4.35
C ILE A 317 -16.87 -1.68 -4.63
N TYR A 318 -16.32 -0.63 -5.21
CA TYR A 318 -17.06 0.58 -5.55
C TYR A 318 -18.16 0.30 -6.58
N TYR A 319 -17.80 -0.35 -7.67
CA TYR A 319 -18.74 -0.67 -8.74
C TYR A 319 -19.85 -1.61 -8.27
N SER A 320 -19.51 -2.61 -7.46
CA SER A 320 -20.50 -3.50 -6.83
C SER A 320 -21.48 -2.72 -5.95
N GLY A 321 -20.99 -1.78 -5.14
CA GLY A 321 -21.82 -0.93 -4.31
C GLY A 321 -22.71 0.02 -5.11
N LEU A 322 -22.25 0.52 -6.27
CA LEU A 322 -23.03 1.33 -7.19
C LEU A 322 -24.16 0.54 -7.87
N THR A 323 -23.88 -0.68 -8.27
CA THR A 323 -24.80 -1.47 -9.11
C THR A 323 -25.62 -2.49 -8.33
N ASN A 324 -25.29 -2.75 -7.06
CA ASN A 324 -25.82 -3.84 -6.23
C ASN A 324 -25.66 -5.22 -6.90
N THR A 325 -24.52 -5.45 -7.57
CA THR A 325 -24.22 -6.71 -8.26
C THR A 325 -22.91 -7.30 -7.76
N VAL A 326 -22.74 -8.60 -7.92
CA VAL A 326 -21.42 -9.24 -7.77
C VAL A 326 -20.55 -8.85 -8.96
N VAL A 327 -19.30 -8.49 -8.70
CA VAL A 327 -18.30 -8.17 -9.72
C VAL A 327 -17.28 -9.29 -9.79
N GLU A 328 -17.10 -9.87 -10.97
CA GLU A 328 -16.00 -10.81 -11.27
C GLU A 328 -14.71 -10.03 -11.51
N LEU A 329 -13.58 -10.56 -11.05
CA LEU A 329 -12.27 -9.91 -11.12
C LEU A 329 -11.25 -10.75 -11.92
N PRO A 330 -10.31 -10.13 -12.65
CA PRO A 330 -10.23 -8.69 -12.88
C PRO A 330 -11.36 -8.17 -13.78
N PHE A 331 -11.80 -6.94 -13.53
CA PHE A 331 -12.78 -6.31 -14.38
C PHE A 331 -12.23 -5.02 -15.00
N ASN A 332 -12.86 -4.55 -16.08
CA ASN A 332 -12.54 -3.27 -16.67
C ASN A 332 -13.47 -2.20 -16.07
N PRO A 333 -12.99 -1.35 -15.15
CA PRO A 333 -13.84 -0.33 -14.53
C PRO A 333 -14.26 0.73 -15.55
N PRO A 334 -15.52 1.22 -15.50
CA PRO A 334 -15.95 2.28 -16.39
C PRO A 334 -15.21 3.59 -16.12
N ASP A 335 -15.13 4.44 -17.13
CA ASP A 335 -14.70 5.81 -16.99
C ASP A 335 -15.74 6.61 -16.19
N GLY A 336 -15.31 7.67 -15.54
CA GLY A 336 -16.21 8.56 -14.79
C GLY A 336 -16.91 7.90 -13.59
N MET A 337 -16.33 6.84 -13.01
CA MET A 337 -16.93 6.16 -11.87
C MET A 337 -17.20 7.12 -10.70
N MET A 338 -16.33 8.13 -10.49
CA MET A 338 -16.52 9.12 -9.44
C MET A 338 -17.69 10.07 -9.73
N ASP A 339 -18.03 10.32 -10.99
CA ASP A 339 -19.22 11.09 -11.36
C ASP A 339 -20.49 10.27 -11.07
N MET A 340 -20.48 8.97 -11.35
CA MET A 340 -21.58 8.07 -10.94
C MET A 340 -21.81 8.09 -9.41
N PHE A 341 -20.75 8.24 -8.59
CA PHE A 341 -20.92 8.42 -7.15
C PHE A 341 -21.57 9.75 -6.80
N ARG A 342 -21.14 10.85 -7.42
CA ARG A 342 -21.73 12.20 -7.18
C ARG A 342 -23.21 12.25 -7.51
N GLU A 343 -23.65 11.50 -8.51
CA GLU A 343 -25.05 11.39 -8.88
C GLU A 343 -25.88 10.57 -7.90
N ARG A 344 -25.27 9.61 -7.19
CA ARG A 344 -25.97 8.63 -6.36
C ARG A 344 -25.86 8.88 -4.86
N LEU A 345 -24.76 9.44 -4.37
CA LEU A 345 -24.46 9.68 -2.95
C LEU A 345 -24.60 11.14 -2.56
#